data_57f74c02a8f0b932558cb26a86515481
#
_entry.id   57f74c02a8f0b932558cb26a86515481
#
_cell.length_a   1.000
_cell.length_b   1.000
_cell.length_c   1.000
_cell.angle_alpha   90.00
_cell.angle_beta   90.00
_cell.angle_gamma   90.00
#
_symmetry.space_group_name_H-M   'P 1'
#
loop_
_entity.id
_entity.type
_entity.pdbx_description
1 polymer ?
#
loop_
_entity_poly.entity_id
_entity_poly.type
_entity_poly.pdbx_seq_one_letter_code
_entity_poly.pdbx_strand_id
1 'polypeptide(L)'
;MEMASIPTGMTCAGVHRAVIQHLMHEDGPKSEKRILDIPCGNADLMSSLRSFFPDAELRGCDLAKPTALADDEFAVVDASRPFQVFPERKFDRILSVSGVMEFDNTLQFFETCHAHLHDDGHFIVTNDNVVAMRDRLMYLFLGKTRRFQMFVDLEAPTWKVIPLYNLLRILQMAGFRVRSLQYVSAGWKDWLLLPLALIVHPVQSLYVRLTRNPMSLAHKRHMYPFRSLLCSHYVVFCDKLA
;
A
#
# COMPACT_ATOMS: atom_id res chain seq x y z
N MET A 1 18.09 -14.93 -0.89
CA MET A 1 17.18 -14.99 0.29
C MET A 1 15.90 -15.71 -0.12
N GLU A 2 15.39 -16.64 0.69
CA GLU A 2 14.12 -17.29 0.40
C GLU A 2 12.94 -16.33 0.65
N MET A 3 11.90 -16.42 -0.19
CA MET A 3 10.68 -15.61 -0.04
C MET A 3 9.99 -15.77 1.33
N ALA A 4 10.25 -16.88 2.04
CA ALA A 4 9.73 -17.12 3.38
C ALA A 4 10.39 -16.26 4.48
N SER A 5 11.60 -15.76 4.24
CA SER A 5 12.42 -15.02 5.23
C SER A 5 12.31 -13.49 5.10
N ILE A 6 11.39 -12.97 4.27
CA ILE A 6 11.21 -11.52 4.13
C ILE A 6 10.65 -10.95 5.43
N PRO A 7 11.34 -9.97 6.06
CA PRO A 7 10.87 -9.35 7.29
C PRO A 7 9.56 -8.60 7.07
N THR A 8 8.74 -8.55 8.10
CA THR A 8 7.48 -7.80 8.07
C THR A 8 7.74 -6.29 8.12
N GLY A 9 8.81 -5.87 8.80
CA GLY A 9 9.08 -4.45 9.03
C GLY A 9 8.00 -3.78 9.88
N MET A 10 7.74 -2.53 9.61
CA MET A 10 6.71 -1.72 10.28
C MET A 10 5.30 -1.88 9.67
N THR A 11 5.10 -2.89 8.81
CA THR A 11 3.81 -3.15 8.15
C THR A 11 3.18 -4.48 8.56
N CYS A 12 2.09 -4.87 7.93
CA CYS A 12 1.44 -6.15 8.19
C CYS A 12 2.16 -7.32 7.49
N ALA A 13 2.08 -8.51 8.10
CA ALA A 13 2.70 -9.72 7.56
C ALA A 13 2.26 -9.98 6.10
N GLY A 14 3.22 -10.26 5.24
CA GLY A 14 2.99 -10.57 3.83
C GLY A 14 2.91 -9.37 2.89
N VAL A 15 2.90 -8.13 3.40
CA VAL A 15 2.87 -6.91 2.55
C VAL A 15 4.17 -6.80 1.75
N HIS A 16 5.34 -6.80 2.40
CA HIS A 16 6.64 -6.76 1.72
C HIS A 16 6.78 -7.89 0.70
N ARG A 17 6.34 -9.10 1.08
CA ARG A 17 6.34 -10.25 0.15
C ARG A 17 5.51 -10.00 -1.10
N ALA A 18 4.30 -9.45 -0.95
CA ALA A 18 3.42 -9.16 -2.08
C ALA A 18 4.03 -8.12 -3.03
N VAL A 19 4.65 -7.07 -2.48
CA VAL A 19 5.36 -6.04 -3.25
C VAL A 19 6.53 -6.66 -4.02
N ILE A 20 7.40 -7.42 -3.33
CA ILE A 20 8.57 -8.05 -3.95
C ILE A 20 8.16 -9.08 -5.02
N GLN A 21 7.13 -9.91 -4.76
CA GLN A 21 6.61 -10.86 -5.74
C GLN A 21 6.11 -10.17 -7.01
N HIS A 22 5.42 -9.04 -6.85
CA HIS A 22 4.94 -8.25 -7.98
C HIS A 22 6.12 -7.71 -8.81
N LEU A 23 7.10 -7.08 -8.15
CA LEU A 23 8.29 -6.55 -8.82
C LEU A 23 9.10 -7.67 -9.52
N MET A 24 9.24 -8.83 -8.89
CA MET A 24 9.89 -9.99 -9.50
C MET A 24 9.19 -10.47 -10.77
N HIS A 25 7.86 -10.42 -10.76
CA HIS A 25 7.05 -10.81 -11.92
C HIS A 25 7.15 -9.80 -13.07
N GLU A 26 7.16 -8.50 -12.75
CA GLU A 26 7.16 -7.41 -13.75
C GLU A 26 8.55 -7.11 -14.29
N ASP A 27 9.54 -6.99 -13.43
CA ASP A 27 10.87 -6.46 -13.75
C ASP A 27 11.94 -7.57 -13.83
N GLY A 28 11.70 -8.71 -13.18
CA GLY A 28 12.67 -9.79 -13.05
C GLY A 28 13.84 -9.47 -12.09
N PRO A 29 14.65 -10.48 -11.74
CA PRO A 29 15.69 -10.34 -10.70
C PRO A 29 16.91 -9.50 -11.13
N LYS A 30 17.16 -9.33 -12.44
CA LYS A 30 18.27 -8.53 -12.99
C LYS A 30 17.85 -7.13 -13.40
N SER A 31 16.88 -6.59 -12.70
CA SER A 31 16.35 -5.27 -12.99
C SER A 31 17.31 -4.17 -12.51
N GLU A 32 17.75 -3.29 -13.42
CA GLU A 32 18.51 -2.07 -13.14
C GLU A 32 17.59 -0.89 -12.81
N LYS A 33 16.38 -1.16 -12.29
CA LYS A 33 15.38 -0.14 -12.01
C LYS A 33 15.78 0.78 -10.86
N ARG A 34 15.40 2.04 -10.98
CA ARG A 34 15.48 3.04 -9.90
C ARG A 34 14.22 2.97 -9.05
N ILE A 35 14.39 2.63 -7.79
CA ILE A 35 13.28 2.41 -6.86
C ILE A 35 13.40 3.38 -5.70
N LEU A 36 12.33 4.13 -5.43
CA LEU A 36 12.18 4.98 -4.26
C LEU A 36 11.21 4.34 -3.27
N ASP A 37 11.61 4.20 -2.01
CA ASP A 37 10.75 3.79 -0.89
C ASP A 37 10.43 4.99 0.00
N ILE A 38 9.15 5.36 0.13
CA ILE A 38 8.69 6.53 0.89
C ILE A 38 7.31 6.30 1.54
N PRO A 39 7.18 6.32 2.87
CA PRO A 39 8.26 6.39 3.87
C PRO A 39 8.99 5.05 3.96
N CYS A 40 10.30 5.06 4.11
CA CYS A 40 11.10 3.83 4.14
C CYS A 40 11.24 3.20 5.54
N GLY A 41 10.80 3.89 6.59
CA GLY A 41 10.89 3.42 7.98
C GLY A 41 12.31 3.00 8.37
N ASN A 42 12.45 1.79 8.87
CA ASN A 42 13.75 1.21 9.24
C ASN A 42 14.54 0.64 8.05
N ALA A 43 14.08 0.86 6.81
CA ALA A 43 14.65 0.30 5.58
C ALA A 43 14.57 -1.25 5.45
N ASP A 44 13.64 -1.89 6.14
CA ASP A 44 13.45 -3.35 6.07
C ASP A 44 13.05 -3.82 4.67
N LEU A 45 12.18 -3.06 3.99
CA LEU A 45 11.80 -3.35 2.61
C LEU A 45 13.00 -3.17 1.66
N MET A 46 13.73 -2.06 1.79
CA MET A 46 14.92 -1.80 0.96
C MET A 46 16.00 -2.87 1.16
N SER A 47 16.24 -3.33 2.40
CA SER A 47 17.17 -4.41 2.70
C SER A 47 16.76 -5.72 2.01
N SER A 48 15.47 -6.00 1.96
CA SER A 48 14.93 -7.14 1.22
C SER A 48 15.08 -6.95 -0.29
N LEU A 49 14.75 -5.77 -0.81
CA LEU A 49 14.88 -5.46 -2.24
C LEU A 49 16.32 -5.63 -2.74
N ARG A 50 17.33 -5.21 -1.99
CA ARG A 50 18.75 -5.44 -2.35
C ARG A 50 19.06 -6.91 -2.57
N SER A 51 18.46 -7.80 -1.80
CA SER A 51 18.70 -9.25 -1.93
C SER A 51 18.03 -9.86 -3.16
N PHE A 52 16.90 -9.32 -3.60
CA PHE A 52 16.15 -9.82 -4.76
C PHE A 52 16.51 -9.10 -6.07
N PHE A 53 16.94 -7.85 -5.98
CA PHE A 53 17.29 -6.98 -7.11
C PHE A 53 18.65 -6.33 -6.86
N PRO A 54 19.75 -7.09 -6.97
CA PRO A 54 21.10 -6.61 -6.65
C PRO A 54 21.57 -5.46 -7.55
N ASP A 55 21.03 -5.38 -8.77
CA ASP A 55 21.40 -4.37 -9.77
C ASP A 55 20.50 -3.12 -9.72
N ALA A 56 19.47 -3.10 -8.84
CA ALA A 56 18.56 -1.98 -8.71
C ALA A 56 19.20 -0.82 -7.90
N GLU A 57 18.99 0.40 -8.36
CA GLU A 57 19.31 1.61 -7.59
C GLU A 57 18.19 1.91 -6.59
N LEU A 58 18.47 1.76 -5.30
CA LEU A 58 17.50 1.97 -4.23
C LEU A 58 17.73 3.29 -3.53
N ARG A 59 16.66 4.06 -3.31
CA ARG A 59 16.66 5.30 -2.53
C ARG A 59 15.52 5.26 -1.51
N GLY A 60 15.75 5.85 -0.35
CA GLY A 60 14.76 5.93 0.73
C GLY A 60 14.50 7.36 1.16
N CYS A 61 13.28 7.65 1.58
CA CYS A 61 12.89 8.91 2.20
C CYS A 61 12.06 8.65 3.46
N ASP A 62 12.33 9.42 4.50
CA ASP A 62 11.55 9.43 5.75
C ASP A 62 11.87 10.70 6.55
N LEU A 63 11.18 10.89 7.69
CA LEU A 63 11.45 11.97 8.64
C LEU A 63 12.82 11.83 9.33
N ALA A 64 13.29 10.60 9.52
CA ALA A 64 14.56 10.30 10.16
C ALA A 64 15.32 9.23 9.37
N LYS A 65 16.63 9.39 9.23
CA LYS A 65 17.49 8.46 8.51
C LYS A 65 17.67 7.16 9.31
N PRO A 66 17.31 5.99 8.75
CA PRO A 66 17.62 4.72 9.36
C PRO A 66 19.12 4.42 9.24
N THR A 67 19.68 3.72 10.22
CA THR A 67 21.11 3.35 10.27
C THR A 67 21.54 2.43 9.13
N ALA A 68 20.59 1.72 8.52
CA ALA A 68 20.83 0.77 7.44
C ALA A 68 21.10 1.42 6.07
N LEU A 69 20.90 2.75 5.93
CA LEU A 69 21.10 3.47 4.67
C LEU A 69 22.32 4.38 4.72
N ALA A 70 23.04 4.45 3.60
CA ALA A 70 24.11 5.43 3.39
C ALA A 70 23.54 6.85 3.18
N ASP A 71 24.38 7.89 3.32
CA ASP A 71 23.92 9.27 3.20
C ASP A 71 23.45 9.63 1.79
N ASP A 72 24.05 9.05 0.78
CA ASP A 72 23.65 9.23 -0.62
C ASP A 72 22.42 8.45 -1.02
N GLU A 73 22.02 7.46 -0.24
CA GLU A 73 20.81 6.64 -0.47
C GLU A 73 19.55 7.22 0.16
N PHE A 74 19.68 8.23 1.00
CA PHE A 74 18.59 8.73 1.84
C PHE A 74 18.38 10.24 1.73
N ALA A 75 17.11 10.66 1.76
CA ALA A 75 16.73 12.05 1.91
C ALA A 75 15.71 12.22 3.04
N VAL A 76 15.94 13.21 3.91
CA VAL A 76 14.98 13.60 4.96
C VAL A 76 13.80 14.30 4.31
N VAL A 77 12.59 13.78 4.51
CA VAL A 77 11.37 14.30 3.89
C VAL A 77 10.19 14.21 4.86
N ASP A 78 9.43 15.29 4.96
CA ASP A 78 8.07 15.28 5.47
C ASP A 78 7.11 15.03 4.30
N ALA A 79 6.64 13.79 4.15
CA ALA A 79 5.74 13.39 3.07
C ALA A 79 4.33 14.03 3.16
N SER A 80 4.00 14.71 4.27
CA SER A 80 2.78 15.53 4.41
C SER A 80 2.84 16.84 3.65
N ARG A 81 4.02 17.23 3.13
CA ARG A 81 4.28 18.48 2.42
C ARG A 81 4.81 18.22 1.01
N PRO A 82 4.75 19.21 0.10
CA PRO A 82 5.45 19.10 -1.18
C PRO A 82 6.94 18.88 -0.93
N PHE A 83 7.51 17.89 -1.59
CA PHE A 83 8.95 17.62 -1.50
C PHE A 83 9.56 17.49 -2.88
N GLN A 84 10.87 17.75 -2.94
CA GLN A 84 11.69 17.42 -4.09
C GLN A 84 12.93 16.71 -3.58
N VAL A 85 13.11 15.48 -4.02
CA VAL A 85 14.23 14.63 -3.63
C VAL A 85 14.93 14.12 -4.86
N PHE A 86 16.24 13.97 -4.78
CA PHE A 86 17.07 13.47 -5.88
C PHE A 86 16.74 14.18 -7.21
N PRO A 87 16.89 15.53 -7.30
CA PRO A 87 16.27 16.36 -8.36
C PRO A 87 16.71 16.00 -9.78
N GLU A 88 17.90 15.46 -9.93
CA GLU A 88 18.45 15.01 -11.23
C GLU A 88 17.94 13.64 -11.67
N ARG A 89 17.00 13.04 -10.89
CA ARG A 89 16.61 11.65 -11.10
C ARG A 89 15.10 11.47 -11.11
N LYS A 90 14.62 10.68 -12.06
CA LYS A 90 13.29 10.12 -12.07
C LYS A 90 13.39 8.65 -11.66
N PHE A 91 12.31 8.11 -11.12
CA PHE A 91 12.25 6.73 -10.66
C PHE A 91 11.37 5.88 -11.58
N ASP A 92 11.75 4.62 -11.74
CA ASP A 92 10.94 3.64 -12.46
C ASP A 92 9.83 3.09 -11.55
N ARG A 93 10.12 3.01 -10.24
CA ARG A 93 9.21 2.51 -9.22
C ARG A 93 9.23 3.40 -8.00
N ILE A 94 8.05 3.79 -7.51
CA ILE A 94 7.91 4.41 -6.19
C ILE A 94 7.02 3.50 -5.34
N LEU A 95 7.50 3.18 -4.15
CA LEU A 95 6.83 2.34 -3.17
C LEU A 95 6.38 3.20 -2.00
N SER A 96 5.13 3.06 -1.57
CA SER A 96 4.62 3.71 -0.35
C SER A 96 3.91 2.65 0.51
N VAL A 97 4.65 2.10 1.45
CA VAL A 97 4.18 0.99 2.28
C VAL A 97 3.73 1.50 3.64
N SER A 98 2.42 1.41 3.90
CA SER A 98 1.76 1.71 5.19
C SER A 98 1.88 3.15 5.70
N GLY A 99 2.31 4.13 4.89
CA GLY A 99 2.49 5.53 5.29
C GLY A 99 1.29 6.44 5.01
N VAL A 100 0.45 6.12 4.02
CA VAL A 100 -0.58 7.06 3.51
C VAL A 100 -1.64 7.49 4.54
N MET A 101 -1.80 6.76 5.63
CA MET A 101 -2.72 7.09 6.72
C MET A 101 -2.13 8.09 7.74
N GLU A 102 -0.86 8.44 7.56
CA GLU A 102 -0.11 9.35 8.44
C GLU A 102 0.08 10.74 7.80
N PHE A 103 0.03 10.84 6.48
CA PHE A 103 0.25 12.10 5.77
C PHE A 103 -0.96 13.02 5.83
N ASP A 104 -0.76 14.30 6.10
CA ASP A 104 -1.83 15.30 6.17
C ASP A 104 -2.57 15.42 4.84
N ASN A 105 -1.86 15.58 3.74
CA ASN A 105 -2.41 15.73 2.40
C ASN A 105 -2.02 14.58 1.47
N THR A 106 -2.83 13.53 1.46
CA THR A 106 -2.60 12.35 0.62
C THR A 106 -2.64 12.63 -0.88
N LEU A 107 -3.50 13.57 -1.34
CA LEU A 107 -3.54 13.94 -2.76
C LEU A 107 -2.24 14.58 -3.18
N GLN A 108 -1.75 15.56 -2.44
CA GLN A 108 -0.50 16.23 -2.73
C GLN A 108 0.70 15.28 -2.69
N PHE A 109 0.72 14.33 -1.75
CA PHE A 109 1.72 13.28 -1.70
C PHE A 109 1.75 12.47 -3.00
N PHE A 110 0.58 12.02 -3.50
CA PHE A 110 0.50 11.26 -4.75
C PHE A 110 0.89 12.10 -5.97
N GLU A 111 0.46 13.36 -6.05
CA GLU A 111 0.88 14.29 -7.11
C GLU A 111 2.41 14.49 -7.12
N THR A 112 3.01 14.60 -5.93
CA THR A 112 4.47 14.69 -5.80
C THR A 112 5.16 13.40 -6.24
N CYS A 113 4.65 12.23 -5.85
CA CYS A 113 5.17 10.93 -6.33
C CYS A 113 5.03 10.80 -7.86
N HIS A 114 3.88 11.21 -8.42
CA HIS A 114 3.66 11.24 -9.87
C HIS A 114 4.72 12.08 -10.59
N ALA A 115 5.04 13.25 -10.03
CA ALA A 115 6.07 14.13 -10.60
C ALA A 115 7.49 13.52 -10.56
N HIS A 116 7.79 12.64 -9.61
CA HIS A 116 9.09 11.96 -9.47
C HIS A 116 9.22 10.68 -10.31
N LEU A 117 8.13 10.15 -10.88
CA LEU A 117 8.17 8.97 -11.74
C LEU A 117 8.54 9.30 -13.19
N HIS A 118 9.22 8.36 -13.85
CA HIS A 118 9.28 8.31 -15.31
C HIS A 118 7.88 8.17 -15.92
N ASP A 119 7.72 8.45 -17.22
CA ASP A 119 6.42 8.43 -17.89
C ASP A 119 5.82 7.01 -17.98
N ASP A 120 6.67 5.99 -18.01
CA ASP A 120 6.32 4.58 -17.90
C ASP A 120 6.48 4.01 -16.48
N GLY A 121 6.60 4.90 -15.49
CA GLY A 121 6.84 4.54 -14.10
C GLY A 121 5.61 3.97 -13.40
N HIS A 122 5.85 3.14 -12.38
CA HIS A 122 4.79 2.51 -11.61
C HIS A 122 4.84 2.95 -10.14
N PHE A 123 3.65 3.17 -9.59
CA PHE A 123 3.45 3.48 -8.18
C PHE A 123 2.80 2.32 -7.45
N ILE A 124 3.38 1.90 -6.34
CA ILE A 124 2.85 0.83 -5.49
C ILE A 124 2.54 1.42 -4.12
N VAL A 125 1.28 1.34 -3.74
CA VAL A 125 0.83 1.87 -2.44
C VAL A 125 0.06 0.81 -1.67
N THR A 126 0.24 0.80 -0.35
CA THR A 126 -0.48 -0.12 0.53
C THR A 126 -1.30 0.63 1.56
N ASN A 127 -2.40 0.01 2.00
CA ASN A 127 -3.27 0.60 2.99
C ASN A 127 -4.03 -0.47 3.79
N ASP A 128 -4.54 -0.09 4.95
CA ASP A 128 -5.41 -0.93 5.77
C ASP A 128 -6.74 -1.21 5.09
N ASN A 129 -7.19 -2.44 5.18
CA ASN A 129 -8.49 -2.87 4.69
C ASN A 129 -9.54 -2.81 5.81
N VAL A 130 -10.27 -1.72 5.88
CA VAL A 130 -11.34 -1.51 6.88
C VAL A 130 -12.65 -2.23 6.57
N VAL A 131 -12.76 -2.90 5.41
CA VAL A 131 -13.95 -3.70 5.06
C VAL A 131 -13.81 -5.17 5.41
N ALA A 132 -12.70 -5.59 6.01
CA ALA A 132 -12.52 -6.94 6.55
C ALA A 132 -13.55 -7.24 7.65
N MET A 133 -13.96 -8.50 7.78
CA MET A 133 -14.98 -8.92 8.74
C MET A 133 -14.66 -8.51 10.17
N ARG A 134 -13.39 -8.58 10.54
CA ARG A 134 -12.94 -8.17 11.87
C ARG A 134 -13.20 -6.68 12.14
N ASP A 135 -12.88 -5.79 11.20
CA ASP A 135 -13.15 -4.36 11.31
C ASP A 135 -14.65 -4.05 11.32
N ARG A 136 -15.44 -4.74 10.47
CA ARG A 136 -16.91 -4.61 10.46
C ARG A 136 -17.54 -4.97 11.81
N LEU A 137 -17.11 -6.06 12.43
CA LEU A 137 -17.62 -6.47 13.74
C LEU A 137 -17.17 -5.52 14.85
N MET A 138 -15.90 -5.10 14.83
CA MET A 138 -15.41 -4.12 15.79
C MET A 138 -16.15 -2.79 15.66
N TYR A 139 -16.44 -2.35 14.43
CA TYR A 139 -17.21 -1.13 14.21
C TYR A 139 -18.66 -1.28 14.65
N LEU A 140 -19.30 -2.41 14.34
CA LEU A 140 -20.70 -2.69 14.72
C LEU A 140 -20.89 -2.71 16.24
N PHE A 141 -19.99 -3.37 16.98
CA PHE A 141 -20.17 -3.57 18.42
C PHE A 141 -19.47 -2.51 19.28
N LEU A 142 -18.38 -1.92 18.78
CA LEU A 142 -17.52 -1.04 19.57
C LEU A 142 -17.36 0.36 18.97
N GLY A 143 -17.88 0.62 17.77
CA GLY A 143 -17.73 1.91 17.09
C GLY A 143 -16.29 2.24 16.67
N LYS A 144 -15.39 1.24 16.60
CA LYS A 144 -13.97 1.44 16.24
C LYS A 144 -13.52 0.46 15.16
N THR A 145 -12.43 0.76 14.50
CA THR A 145 -11.72 -0.18 13.64
C THR A 145 -10.56 -0.85 14.41
N ARG A 146 -9.94 -1.84 13.80
CA ARG A 146 -8.78 -2.53 14.38
C ARG A 146 -7.62 -1.57 14.65
N ARG A 147 -7.39 -0.61 13.76
CA ARG A 147 -6.27 0.35 13.82
C ARG A 147 -6.45 1.38 14.93
N PHE A 148 -7.66 1.89 15.13
CA PHE A 148 -7.90 3.01 16.03
C PHE A 148 -8.49 2.56 17.36
N GLN A 149 -8.01 3.16 18.42
CA GLN A 149 -8.59 3.03 19.77
C GLN A 149 -9.92 3.81 19.85
N MET A 150 -10.72 3.51 20.87
CA MET A 150 -11.94 4.29 21.14
C MET A 150 -11.63 5.68 21.72
N PHE A 151 -10.48 5.83 22.33
CA PHE A 151 -10.00 7.06 22.94
C PHE A 151 -8.82 7.62 22.16
N VAL A 152 -8.66 8.94 22.25
CA VAL A 152 -7.58 9.65 21.56
C VAL A 152 -6.23 9.17 22.06
N ASP A 153 -5.37 8.80 21.12
CA ASP A 153 -3.96 8.52 21.32
C ASP A 153 -3.17 9.53 20.48
N LEU A 154 -2.63 10.54 21.14
CA LEU A 154 -1.91 11.64 20.48
C LEU A 154 -0.51 11.24 19.98
N GLU A 155 0.01 10.10 20.46
CA GLU A 155 1.32 9.60 20.06
C GLU A 155 1.24 8.62 18.88
N ALA A 156 0.02 8.17 18.53
CA ALA A 156 -0.17 7.28 17.41
C ALA A 156 0.11 8.00 16.07
N PRO A 157 1.07 7.53 15.25
CA PRO A 157 1.40 8.19 13.98
C PRO A 157 0.25 8.12 12.98
N THR A 158 -0.52 7.05 13.02
CA THR A 158 -1.68 6.86 12.13
C THR A 158 -2.90 7.55 12.71
N TRP A 159 -3.43 8.55 12.05
CA TRP A 159 -4.53 9.38 12.56
C TRP A 159 -5.79 9.40 11.69
N LYS A 160 -5.75 8.83 10.47
CA LYS A 160 -6.90 8.79 9.57
C LYS A 160 -7.15 7.41 8.96
N VAL A 161 -8.40 7.14 8.61
CA VAL A 161 -8.81 6.00 7.78
C VAL A 161 -9.01 6.48 6.35
N ILE A 162 -8.44 5.76 5.40
CA ILE A 162 -8.70 6.00 3.97
C ILE A 162 -9.40 4.76 3.41
N PRO A 163 -10.74 4.79 3.23
CA PRO A 163 -11.45 3.70 2.58
C PRO A 163 -10.94 3.44 1.15
N LEU A 164 -11.02 2.20 0.68
CA LEU A 164 -10.54 1.82 -0.64
C LEU A 164 -11.04 2.74 -1.75
N TYR A 165 -12.34 3.05 -1.78
CA TYR A 165 -12.91 3.95 -2.78
C TYR A 165 -12.21 5.31 -2.79
N ASN A 166 -11.99 5.90 -1.62
CA ASN A 166 -11.35 7.21 -1.50
C ASN A 166 -9.90 7.15 -1.97
N LEU A 167 -9.16 6.11 -1.58
CA LEU A 167 -7.77 5.93 -2.01
C LEU A 167 -7.67 5.82 -3.54
N LEU A 168 -8.51 4.98 -4.17
CA LEU A 168 -8.50 4.82 -5.62
C LEU A 168 -8.89 6.12 -6.34
N ARG A 169 -9.83 6.88 -5.79
CA ARG A 169 -10.22 8.17 -6.35
C ARG A 169 -9.10 9.20 -6.26
N ILE A 170 -8.42 9.29 -5.11
CA ILE A 170 -7.28 10.20 -4.92
C ILE A 170 -6.13 9.84 -5.87
N LEU A 171 -5.84 8.55 -6.05
CA LEU A 171 -4.85 8.08 -7.03
C LEU A 171 -5.18 8.52 -8.45
N GLN A 172 -6.45 8.37 -8.87
CA GLN A 172 -6.89 8.83 -10.19
C GLN A 172 -6.79 10.35 -10.36
N MET A 173 -7.14 11.12 -9.31
CA MET A 173 -7.01 12.58 -9.32
C MET A 173 -5.54 13.02 -9.43
N ALA A 174 -4.62 12.27 -8.85
CA ALA A 174 -3.18 12.51 -8.92
C ALA A 174 -2.52 12.03 -10.24
N GLY A 175 -3.31 11.55 -11.22
CA GLY A 175 -2.78 11.12 -12.53
C GLY A 175 -2.36 9.65 -12.59
N PHE A 176 -2.82 8.81 -11.67
CA PHE A 176 -2.53 7.37 -11.71
C PHE A 176 -3.68 6.56 -12.28
N ARG A 177 -3.35 5.52 -13.06
CA ARG A 177 -4.28 4.47 -13.46
C ARG A 177 -4.08 3.24 -12.57
N VAL A 178 -5.10 2.86 -11.83
CA VAL A 178 -5.06 1.62 -11.04
C VAL A 178 -5.08 0.42 -11.98
N ARG A 179 -4.02 -0.38 -11.93
CA ARG A 179 -3.80 -1.58 -12.75
C ARG A 179 -4.35 -2.82 -12.08
N SER A 180 -4.01 -3.01 -10.82
CA SER A 180 -4.47 -4.15 -10.04
C SER A 180 -4.52 -3.86 -8.54
N LEU A 181 -5.22 -4.73 -7.81
CA LEU A 181 -5.41 -4.68 -6.37
C LEU A 181 -5.23 -6.08 -5.80
N GLN A 182 -4.38 -6.22 -4.78
CA GLN A 182 -4.14 -7.48 -4.11
C GLN A 182 -4.40 -7.36 -2.62
N TYR A 183 -5.28 -8.21 -2.08
CA TYR A 183 -5.53 -8.32 -0.65
C TYR A 183 -4.53 -9.25 0.02
N VAL A 184 -3.95 -8.82 1.12
CA VAL A 184 -2.87 -9.50 1.87
C VAL A 184 -3.12 -9.47 3.37
N SER A 185 -2.34 -10.24 4.13
CA SER A 185 -2.38 -10.25 5.60
C SER A 185 -3.69 -10.78 6.21
N ALA A 186 -3.98 -12.05 6.01
CA ALA A 186 -5.00 -12.76 6.78
C ALA A 186 -4.30 -13.54 7.92
N GLY A 187 -4.48 -13.09 9.15
CA GLY A 187 -3.99 -13.77 10.35
C GLY A 187 -4.94 -14.87 10.84
N TRP A 188 -4.51 -15.69 11.81
CA TRP A 188 -5.33 -16.76 12.36
C TRP A 188 -6.67 -16.27 12.94
N LYS A 189 -6.70 -15.08 13.54
CA LYS A 189 -7.93 -14.44 14.05
C LYS A 189 -8.91 -14.08 12.94
N ASP A 190 -8.41 -13.75 11.76
CA ASP A 190 -9.24 -13.42 10.61
C ASP A 190 -9.86 -14.70 10.01
N TRP A 191 -9.09 -15.82 10.04
CA TRP A 191 -9.59 -17.12 9.62
C TRP A 191 -10.69 -17.71 10.53
N LEU A 192 -10.75 -17.34 11.81
CA LEU A 192 -11.87 -17.68 12.70
C LEU A 192 -13.18 -17.07 12.21
N LEU A 193 -13.14 -15.99 11.44
CA LEU A 193 -14.30 -15.32 10.86
C LEU A 193 -14.70 -15.87 9.49
N LEU A 194 -14.04 -16.93 9.01
CA LEU A 194 -14.35 -17.57 7.73
C LEU A 194 -15.83 -17.97 7.59
N PRO A 195 -16.48 -18.62 8.59
CA PRO A 195 -17.89 -18.97 8.46
C PRO A 195 -18.79 -17.74 8.23
N LEU A 196 -18.52 -16.66 8.93
CA LEU A 196 -19.25 -15.40 8.76
C LEU A 196 -18.96 -14.73 7.41
N ALA A 197 -17.71 -14.76 6.96
CA ALA A 197 -17.32 -14.26 5.64
C ALA A 197 -18.03 -15.03 4.50
N LEU A 198 -18.22 -16.36 4.65
CA LEU A 198 -18.99 -17.17 3.70
C LEU A 198 -20.47 -16.78 3.61
N ILE A 199 -21.06 -16.34 4.72
CA ILE A 199 -22.46 -15.83 4.75
C ILE A 199 -22.54 -14.43 4.14
N VAL A 200 -21.59 -13.55 4.45
CA VAL A 200 -21.60 -12.15 4.02
C VAL A 200 -21.21 -11.99 2.54
N HIS A 201 -20.31 -12.84 2.03
CA HIS A 201 -19.82 -12.70 0.67
C HIS A 201 -20.89 -12.78 -0.42
N PRO A 202 -21.86 -13.71 -0.39
CA PRO A 202 -22.96 -13.72 -1.35
C PRO A 202 -23.78 -12.44 -1.34
N VAL A 203 -24.07 -11.90 -0.17
CA VAL A 203 -24.82 -10.64 0.00
C VAL A 203 -24.01 -9.47 -0.59
N GLN A 204 -22.73 -9.37 -0.26
CA GLN A 204 -21.83 -8.37 -0.83
C GLN A 204 -21.72 -8.51 -2.36
N SER A 205 -21.58 -9.73 -2.86
CA SER A 205 -21.47 -10.00 -4.31
C SER A 205 -22.76 -9.64 -5.05
N LEU A 206 -23.92 -9.90 -4.44
CA LEU A 206 -25.22 -9.51 -4.98
C LEU A 206 -25.33 -7.97 -5.03
N TYR A 207 -25.00 -7.30 -3.95
CA TYR A 207 -24.98 -5.84 -3.90
C TYR A 207 -24.06 -5.24 -4.96
N VAL A 208 -22.82 -5.73 -5.09
CA VAL A 208 -21.86 -5.30 -6.12
C VAL A 208 -22.41 -5.50 -7.53
N ARG A 209 -23.14 -6.60 -7.76
CA ARG A 209 -23.77 -6.92 -9.05
C ARG A 209 -24.94 -5.98 -9.38
N LEU A 210 -25.76 -5.67 -8.39
CA LEU A 210 -26.97 -4.85 -8.58
C LEU A 210 -26.71 -3.35 -8.56
N THR A 211 -25.61 -2.90 -7.96
CA THR A 211 -25.28 -1.48 -7.87
C THR A 211 -25.07 -0.88 -9.25
N ARG A 212 -25.87 0.11 -9.62
CA ARG A 212 -25.72 0.88 -10.86
C ARG A 212 -24.51 1.81 -10.73
N ASN A 213 -23.52 1.59 -11.57
CA ASN A 213 -22.29 2.38 -11.64
C ASN A 213 -21.65 2.14 -13.02
N PRO A 214 -21.00 3.15 -13.68
CA PRO A 214 -20.36 3.00 -14.99
C PRO A 214 -19.26 1.92 -15.05
N MET A 215 -18.72 1.53 -13.90
CA MET A 215 -17.65 0.52 -13.80
C MET A 215 -18.15 -0.87 -14.24
N SER A 216 -17.34 -1.60 -15.00
CA SER A 216 -17.67 -2.96 -15.41
C SER A 216 -17.83 -3.90 -14.21
N LEU A 217 -18.69 -4.92 -14.36
CA LEU A 217 -18.90 -5.90 -13.28
C LEU A 217 -17.62 -6.66 -12.90
N ALA A 218 -16.77 -6.94 -13.89
CA ALA A 218 -15.47 -7.57 -13.67
C ALA A 218 -14.59 -6.71 -12.75
N HIS A 219 -14.53 -5.41 -13.01
CA HIS A 219 -13.76 -4.46 -12.21
C HIS A 219 -14.30 -4.33 -10.77
N LYS A 220 -15.63 -4.24 -10.63
CA LYS A 220 -16.29 -4.22 -9.30
C LYS A 220 -15.98 -5.46 -8.48
N ARG A 221 -16.01 -6.65 -9.11
CA ARG A 221 -15.66 -7.93 -8.45
C ARG A 221 -14.19 -8.00 -8.07
N HIS A 222 -13.30 -7.43 -8.88
CA HIS A 222 -11.87 -7.34 -8.57
C HIS A 222 -11.61 -6.45 -7.36
N MET A 223 -12.38 -5.37 -7.17
CA MET A 223 -12.28 -4.50 -5.99
C MET A 223 -12.74 -5.19 -4.69
N TYR A 224 -13.73 -6.09 -4.77
CA TYR A 224 -14.34 -6.73 -3.60
C TYR A 224 -14.39 -8.26 -3.75
N PRO A 225 -13.23 -8.94 -3.90
CA PRO A 225 -13.18 -10.40 -3.93
C PRO A 225 -13.44 -10.96 -2.52
N PHE A 226 -13.64 -12.27 -2.41
CA PHE A 226 -13.81 -12.94 -1.11
C PHE A 226 -12.70 -12.58 -0.11
N ARG A 227 -11.46 -12.51 -0.57
CA ARG A 227 -10.29 -12.14 0.26
C ARG A 227 -10.42 -10.77 0.92
N SER A 228 -11.20 -9.85 0.36
CA SER A 228 -11.46 -8.53 0.96
C SER A 228 -12.15 -8.63 2.33
N LEU A 229 -12.84 -9.74 2.60
CA LEU A 229 -13.51 -9.98 3.90
C LEU A 229 -12.57 -10.52 4.97
N LEU A 230 -11.44 -11.12 4.60
CA LEU A 230 -10.52 -11.77 5.54
C LEU A 230 -9.19 -11.03 5.68
N CYS A 231 -8.67 -10.46 4.59
CA CYS A 231 -7.38 -9.80 4.61
C CYS A 231 -7.46 -8.43 5.28
N SER A 232 -6.48 -8.13 6.10
CA SER A 232 -6.38 -6.88 6.86
C SER A 232 -5.74 -5.72 6.11
N HIS A 233 -5.08 -6.02 4.99
CA HIS A 233 -4.34 -5.05 4.18
C HIS A 233 -4.57 -5.30 2.70
N TYR A 234 -4.29 -4.28 1.88
CA TYR A 234 -4.23 -4.43 0.42
C TYR A 234 -3.08 -3.63 -0.18
N VAL A 235 -2.64 -4.05 -1.34
CA VAL A 235 -1.63 -3.41 -2.18
C VAL A 235 -2.30 -2.98 -3.48
N VAL A 236 -2.11 -1.72 -3.86
CA VAL A 236 -2.59 -1.15 -5.13
C VAL A 236 -1.39 -0.92 -6.03
N PHE A 237 -1.47 -1.44 -7.24
CA PHE A 237 -0.46 -1.27 -8.28
C PHE A 237 -1.01 -0.31 -9.33
N CYS A 238 -0.24 0.76 -9.61
CA CYS A 238 -0.66 1.85 -10.47
C CYS A 238 0.37 2.12 -11.55
N ASP A 239 -0.12 2.49 -12.74
CA ASP A 239 0.68 3.08 -13.81
C ASP A 239 0.57 4.60 -13.73
N LYS A 240 1.64 5.31 -14.01
CA LYS A 240 1.60 6.75 -14.26
C LYS A 240 0.82 7.01 -15.57
N LEU A 241 -0.12 7.96 -15.54
CA LEU A 241 -0.72 8.51 -16.76
C LEU A 241 0.11 9.70 -17.24
N ALA A 242 0.27 9.80 -18.56
CA ALA A 242 0.96 10.92 -19.19
C ALA A 242 0.19 12.25 -19.02
#